data_db7896af8bb4105917605cdf756e5fd2
#
_entry.id   db7896af8bb4105917605cdf756e5fd2
#
_cell.length_a   1.000
_cell.length_b   1.000
_cell.length_c   1.000
_cell.angle_alpha   90.00
_cell.angle_beta   90.00
_cell.angle_gamma   90.00
#
_symmetry.space_group_name_H-M   'P 1'
#
loop_
_entity.id
_entity.type
_entity.pdbx_description
1 polymer ?
#
loop_
_entity_poly.entity_id
_entity_poly.type
_entity_poly.pdbx_seq_one_letter_code
_entity_poly.pdbx_strand_id
1 'polypeptide(L)'
;MLDREEEFEKSDDVWALRKQLLEVKGVGRETADSILLYAFNKPIFVIDAYTRRVAERHLGLDGSVHYDILQKTFMDALPPDVAIYNEYHALIVALCKESCKKSGCDDLCVEIATFL
;
A
#
# COMPACT_ATOMS: atom_id res chain seq x y z
N MET A 1 27.76 -17.50 3.80
CA MET A 1 26.63 -17.13 2.94
C MET A 1 25.53 -16.49 3.80
N LEU A 2 25.01 -15.37 3.37
CA LEU A 2 23.87 -14.74 4.04
C LEU A 2 22.63 -15.59 3.80
N ASP A 3 21.75 -15.69 4.81
CA ASP A 3 20.46 -16.30 4.60
C ASP A 3 19.58 -15.35 3.77
N ARG A 4 18.43 -15.84 3.32
CA ARG A 4 17.55 -15.06 2.43
C ARG A 4 17.01 -13.79 3.11
N GLU A 5 16.75 -13.86 4.42
CA GLU A 5 16.28 -12.72 5.19
C GLU A 5 17.34 -11.62 5.26
N GLU A 6 18.60 -11.98 5.50
CA GLU A 6 19.70 -11.02 5.54
C GLU A 6 19.93 -10.37 4.17
N GLU A 7 19.75 -11.11 3.09
CA GLU A 7 19.84 -10.56 1.73
C GLU A 7 18.77 -9.52 1.49
N PHE A 8 17.52 -9.79 1.92
CA PHE A 8 16.42 -8.83 1.80
C PHE A 8 16.67 -7.56 2.60
N GLU A 9 17.18 -7.67 3.80
CA GLU A 9 17.46 -6.50 4.64
C GLU A 9 18.55 -5.61 4.05
N LYS A 10 19.55 -6.20 3.41
CA LYS A 10 20.72 -5.48 2.87
C LYS A 10 20.53 -4.94 1.46
N SER A 11 19.54 -5.46 0.71
CA SER A 11 19.33 -5.02 -0.66
C SER A 11 18.55 -3.72 -0.72
N ASP A 12 18.99 -2.79 -1.55
CA ASP A 12 18.29 -1.53 -1.80
C ASP A 12 17.32 -1.62 -2.99
N ASP A 13 17.36 -2.70 -3.77
CA ASP A 13 16.49 -2.89 -4.93
C ASP A 13 15.19 -3.57 -4.51
N VAL A 14 14.20 -2.75 -4.12
CA VAL A 14 12.91 -3.23 -3.66
C VAL A 14 12.16 -4.03 -4.74
N TRP A 15 12.31 -3.64 -6.00
CA TRP A 15 11.61 -4.32 -7.09
C TRP A 15 12.16 -5.71 -7.37
N ALA A 16 13.47 -5.89 -7.24
CA ALA A 16 14.10 -7.21 -7.36
C ALA A 16 13.65 -8.12 -6.20
N LEU A 17 13.59 -7.59 -5.00
CA LEU A 17 13.09 -8.33 -3.83
C LEU A 17 11.61 -8.71 -3.99
N ARG A 18 10.81 -7.78 -4.49
CA ARG A 18 9.40 -8.02 -4.78
C ARG A 18 9.21 -9.18 -5.75
N LYS A 19 10.00 -9.20 -6.81
CA LYS A 19 9.97 -10.27 -7.80
C LYS A 19 10.26 -11.62 -7.17
N GLN A 20 11.25 -11.71 -6.30
CA GLN A 20 11.59 -12.94 -5.61
C GLN A 20 10.44 -13.42 -4.71
N LEU A 21 9.79 -12.51 -3.99
CA LEU A 21 8.64 -12.87 -3.14
C LEU A 21 7.45 -13.35 -3.97
N LEU A 22 7.22 -12.73 -5.12
CA LEU A 22 6.13 -13.12 -6.02
C LEU A 22 6.32 -14.51 -6.64
N GLU A 23 7.55 -15.02 -6.67
CA GLU A 23 7.85 -16.37 -7.14
C GLU A 23 7.43 -17.44 -6.11
N VAL A 24 7.21 -17.07 -4.86
CA VAL A 24 6.78 -17.99 -3.82
C VAL A 24 5.30 -18.31 -4.01
N LYS A 25 4.96 -19.59 -4.05
CA LYS A 25 3.58 -20.04 -4.22
C LYS A 25 2.69 -19.50 -3.09
N GLY A 26 1.58 -18.89 -3.46
CA GLY A 26 0.63 -18.34 -2.51
C GLY A 26 0.91 -16.89 -2.11
N VAL A 27 1.99 -16.29 -2.59
CA VAL A 27 2.31 -14.88 -2.32
C VAL A 27 1.87 -14.04 -3.50
N GLY A 28 0.82 -13.24 -3.31
CA GLY A 28 0.37 -12.25 -4.28
C GLY A 28 1.02 -10.89 -4.06
N ARG A 29 0.65 -9.90 -4.88
CA ARG A 29 1.23 -8.56 -4.82
C ARG A 29 1.03 -7.88 -3.48
N GLU A 30 -0.17 -7.91 -2.94
CA GLU A 30 -0.46 -7.30 -1.65
C GLU A 30 0.37 -7.93 -0.53
N THR A 31 0.46 -9.25 -0.49
CA THR A 31 1.25 -9.97 0.52
C THR A 31 2.73 -9.65 0.39
N ALA A 32 3.28 -9.68 -0.82
CA ALA A 32 4.68 -9.36 -1.07
C ALA A 32 5.01 -7.94 -0.62
N ASP A 33 4.17 -6.98 -0.97
CA ASP A 33 4.38 -5.57 -0.65
C ASP A 33 4.22 -5.30 0.84
N SER A 34 3.30 -5.99 1.51
CA SER A 34 3.16 -5.90 2.97
C SER A 34 4.40 -6.42 3.69
N ILE A 35 4.97 -7.51 3.22
CA ILE A 35 6.22 -8.06 3.77
C ILE A 35 7.35 -7.05 3.60
N LEU A 36 7.50 -6.49 2.41
CA LEU A 36 8.58 -5.54 2.13
C LEU A 36 8.47 -4.27 2.97
N LEU A 37 7.26 -3.70 3.06
CA LEU A 37 7.06 -2.45 3.79
C LEU A 37 7.18 -2.66 5.31
N TYR A 38 6.50 -3.64 5.85
CA TYR A 38 6.36 -3.79 7.30
C TYR A 38 7.45 -4.63 7.94
N ALA A 39 7.91 -5.69 7.28
CA ALA A 39 8.94 -6.57 7.86
C ALA A 39 10.36 -6.11 7.51
N PHE A 40 10.58 -5.57 6.33
CA PHE A 40 11.91 -5.22 5.85
C PHE A 40 12.14 -3.71 5.66
N ASN A 41 11.18 -2.87 6.00
CA ASN A 41 11.27 -1.41 5.90
C ASN A 41 11.70 -0.92 4.51
N LYS A 42 11.13 -1.51 3.46
CA LYS A 42 11.40 -1.10 2.09
C LYS A 42 10.32 -0.14 1.60
N PRO A 43 10.68 0.91 0.83
CA PRO A 43 9.71 1.92 0.41
C PRO A 43 8.85 1.44 -0.77
N ILE A 44 7.82 0.70 -0.46
CA ILE A 44 6.82 0.25 -1.44
C ILE A 44 5.43 0.47 -0.86
N PHE A 45 4.50 0.95 -1.68
CA PHE A 45 3.14 1.23 -1.22
C PHE A 45 2.25 0.00 -1.41
N VAL A 46 1.47 -0.33 -0.38
CA VAL A 46 0.58 -1.50 -0.37
C VAL A 46 -0.81 -1.06 -0.79
N ILE A 47 -1.39 -1.76 -1.79
CA ILE A 47 -2.75 -1.51 -2.24
C ILE A 47 -3.66 -2.62 -1.73
N ASP A 48 -4.48 -2.32 -0.74
CA ASP A 48 -5.48 -3.24 -0.21
C ASP A 48 -6.90 -2.79 -0.60
N ALA A 49 -7.91 -3.52 -0.13
CA ALA A 49 -9.30 -3.19 -0.43
C ALA A 49 -9.69 -1.81 0.12
N TYR A 50 -9.16 -1.41 1.25
CA TYR A 50 -9.40 -0.08 1.83
C TYR A 50 -8.81 1.02 0.96
N THR A 51 -7.59 0.84 0.49
CA THR A 51 -6.93 1.79 -0.40
C THR A 51 -7.70 1.96 -1.71
N ARG A 52 -8.18 0.87 -2.29
CA ARG A 52 -9.02 0.94 -3.50
C ARG A 52 -10.30 1.72 -3.26
N ARG A 53 -10.94 1.49 -2.12
CA ARG A 53 -12.18 2.19 -1.77
C ARG A 53 -11.98 3.69 -1.63
N VAL A 54 -10.94 4.10 -0.93
CA VAL A 54 -10.60 5.52 -0.76
C VAL A 54 -10.22 6.15 -2.09
N ALA A 55 -9.43 5.46 -2.90
CA ALA A 55 -9.03 5.95 -4.22
C ALA A 55 -10.26 6.23 -5.10
N GLU A 56 -11.20 5.31 -5.13
CA GLU A 56 -12.41 5.44 -5.92
C GLU A 56 -13.34 6.55 -5.40
N ARG A 57 -13.55 6.60 -4.08
CA ARG A 57 -14.54 7.50 -3.48
C ARG A 57 -14.03 8.93 -3.27
N HIS A 58 -12.75 9.09 -2.99
CA HIS A 58 -12.22 10.38 -2.52
C HIS A 58 -11.10 10.98 -3.37
N LEU A 59 -10.38 10.15 -4.13
CA LEU A 59 -9.22 10.61 -4.89
C LEU A 59 -9.49 10.68 -6.40
N GLY A 60 -10.70 10.37 -6.83
CA GLY A 60 -11.09 10.43 -8.24
C GLY A 60 -10.40 9.39 -9.13
N LEU A 61 -9.91 8.31 -8.55
CA LEU A 61 -9.25 7.22 -9.27
C LEU A 61 -10.23 6.07 -9.52
N ASP A 62 -9.95 5.28 -10.57
CA ASP A 62 -10.72 4.07 -10.83
C ASP A 62 -10.20 2.94 -9.92
N GLY A 63 -11.00 2.58 -8.89
CA GLY A 63 -10.64 1.54 -7.94
C GLY A 63 -10.61 0.13 -8.53
N SER A 64 -11.09 -0.07 -9.76
CA SER A 64 -11.10 -1.36 -10.42
C SER A 64 -9.85 -1.64 -11.25
N VAL A 65 -8.97 -0.65 -11.43
CA VAL A 65 -7.75 -0.84 -12.22
C VAL A 65 -6.78 -1.80 -11.55
N HIS A 66 -5.85 -2.31 -12.34
CA HIS A 66 -4.86 -3.26 -11.88
C HIS A 66 -4.05 -2.71 -10.70
N TYR A 67 -3.70 -3.61 -9.78
CA TYR A 67 -2.91 -3.28 -8.59
C TYR A 67 -1.69 -2.42 -8.90
N ASP A 68 -0.90 -2.81 -9.90
CA ASP A 68 0.35 -2.13 -10.24
C ASP A 68 0.12 -0.69 -10.71
N ILE A 69 -1.01 -0.42 -11.35
CA ILE A 69 -1.36 0.94 -11.80
C ILE A 69 -1.69 1.83 -10.61
N LEU A 70 -2.51 1.34 -9.68
CA LEU A 70 -2.82 2.08 -8.45
C LEU A 70 -1.56 2.32 -7.62
N GLN A 71 -0.74 1.29 -7.45
CA GLN A 71 0.52 1.40 -6.72
C GLN A 71 1.42 2.48 -7.30
N LYS A 72 1.60 2.47 -8.61
CA LYS A 72 2.40 3.50 -9.29
C LYS A 72 1.83 4.89 -9.07
N THR A 73 0.52 5.04 -9.14
CA THR A 73 -0.14 6.32 -8.92
C THR A 73 0.15 6.88 -7.54
N PHE A 74 0.02 6.06 -6.49
CA PHE A 74 0.35 6.48 -5.13
C PHE A 74 1.84 6.76 -4.95
N MET A 75 2.71 5.91 -5.49
CA MET A 75 4.15 6.06 -5.35
C MET A 75 4.69 7.27 -6.11
N ASP A 76 4.08 7.62 -7.23
CA ASP A 76 4.46 8.83 -7.99
C ASP A 76 4.03 10.11 -7.25
N ALA A 77 2.96 10.04 -6.48
CA ALA A 77 2.41 11.19 -5.75
C ALA A 77 3.07 11.43 -4.40
N LEU A 78 3.69 10.42 -3.80
CA LEU A 78 4.26 10.48 -2.45
C LEU A 78 5.79 10.34 -2.50
N PRO A 79 6.53 10.99 -1.57
CA PRO A 79 7.97 10.75 -1.46
C PRO A 79 8.24 9.27 -1.16
N PRO A 80 9.34 8.69 -1.69
CA PRO A 80 9.68 7.28 -1.46
C PRO A 80 10.24 7.06 -0.06
N ASP A 81 9.40 7.17 0.95
CA ASP A 81 9.76 7.13 2.36
C ASP A 81 8.87 6.12 3.08
N VAL A 82 9.50 5.17 3.76
CA VAL A 82 8.81 4.09 4.48
C VAL A 82 7.85 4.66 5.53
N ALA A 83 8.28 5.65 6.29
CA ALA A 83 7.45 6.26 7.34
C ALA A 83 6.21 6.93 6.76
N ILE A 84 6.37 7.63 5.62
CA ILE A 84 5.25 8.29 4.92
C ILE A 84 4.27 7.25 4.39
N TYR A 85 4.77 6.17 3.77
CA TYR A 85 3.90 5.10 3.26
C TYR A 85 3.14 4.40 4.39
N ASN A 86 3.82 4.10 5.49
CA ASN A 86 3.18 3.49 6.66
C ASN A 86 2.08 4.39 7.21
N GLU A 87 2.38 5.67 7.39
CA GLU A 87 1.45 6.64 7.96
C GLU A 87 0.24 6.87 7.06
N TYR A 88 0.48 7.05 5.76
CA TYR A 88 -0.59 7.26 4.80
C TYR A 88 -1.51 6.03 4.73
N HIS A 89 -0.94 4.83 4.67
CA HIS A 89 -1.70 3.59 4.68
C HIS A 89 -2.50 3.43 5.98
N ALA A 90 -1.91 3.76 7.12
CA ALA A 90 -2.58 3.70 8.41
C ALA A 90 -3.78 4.66 8.48
N LEU A 91 -3.64 5.86 7.91
CA LEU A 91 -4.74 6.82 7.83
C LEU A 91 -5.88 6.30 6.95
N ILE A 92 -5.57 5.67 5.82
CA ILE A 92 -6.57 5.05 4.96
C ILE A 92 -7.33 3.94 5.71
N VAL A 93 -6.61 3.07 6.40
CA VAL A 93 -7.22 1.97 7.16
C VAL A 93 -8.11 2.52 8.27
N ALA A 94 -7.63 3.52 9.01
CA ALA A 94 -8.41 4.15 10.08
C ALA A 94 -9.68 4.80 9.53
N LEU A 95 -9.59 5.53 8.43
CA LEU A 95 -10.74 6.15 7.78
C LEU A 95 -11.78 5.10 7.37
N CYS A 96 -11.34 4.00 6.77
CA CYS A 96 -12.25 2.94 6.33
C CYS A 96 -12.92 2.21 7.48
N LYS A 97 -12.21 2.01 8.59
CA LYS A 97 -12.77 1.35 9.77
C LYS A 97 -13.76 2.24 10.51
N GLU A 98 -13.52 3.55 10.55
CA GLU A 98 -14.34 4.49 11.28
C GLU A 98 -15.52 5.01 10.46
N SER A 99 -15.29 5.41 9.23
CA SER A 99 -16.23 6.23 8.48
C SER A 99 -16.46 5.79 7.04
N CYS A 100 -15.44 5.34 6.31
CA CYS A 100 -15.56 4.92 4.92
C CYS A 100 -15.87 3.44 4.86
N LYS A 101 -17.11 3.08 5.14
CA LYS A 101 -17.56 1.68 5.21
C LYS A 101 -17.87 1.13 3.84
N LYS A 102 -17.92 -0.19 3.75
CA LYS A 102 -18.32 -0.90 2.54
C LYS A 102 -19.71 -0.46 2.08
N SER A 103 -20.61 -0.16 3.04
CA SER A 103 -21.96 0.32 2.78
C SER A 103 -22.07 1.79 2.36
N GLY A 104 -21.02 2.58 2.56
CA GLY A 104 -20.99 4.00 2.21
C GLY A 104 -20.15 4.84 3.15
N CYS A 105 -20.02 6.11 2.80
CA CYS A 105 -19.30 7.10 3.61
C CYS A 105 -20.27 7.94 4.41
N ASP A 106 -19.85 8.36 5.62
CA ASP A 106 -20.59 9.37 6.39
C ASP A 106 -19.95 10.75 6.22
N ASP A 107 -20.51 11.77 6.88
CA ASP A 107 -20.02 13.15 6.77
C ASP A 107 -18.57 13.28 7.29
N LEU A 108 -18.24 12.55 8.35
CA LEU A 108 -16.88 12.54 8.90
C LEU A 108 -15.88 11.98 7.90
N CYS A 109 -16.28 10.96 7.15
CA CYS A 109 -15.44 10.37 6.11
C CYS A 109 -15.06 11.41 5.05
N VAL A 110 -16.05 12.16 4.56
CA VAL A 110 -15.81 13.21 3.56
C VAL A 110 -14.88 14.30 4.12
N GLU A 111 -15.11 14.71 5.37
CA GLU A 111 -14.29 15.72 6.02
C GLU A 111 -12.83 15.26 6.18
N ILE A 112 -12.61 14.06 6.70
CA ILE A 112 -11.27 13.51 6.91
C ILE A 112 -10.55 13.29 5.57
N ALA A 113 -11.26 12.81 4.56
CA ALA A 113 -10.68 12.52 3.25
C ALA A 113 -10.08 13.76 2.57
N THR A 114 -10.52 14.97 2.93
CA THR A 114 -9.93 16.20 2.39
C THR A 114 -8.46 16.38 2.80
N PHE A 115 -8.00 15.69 3.83
CA PHE A 115 -6.62 15.74 4.30
C PHE A 115 -5.70 14.65 3.71
N LEU A 116 -6.23 13.76 2.93
CA LEU A 116 -5.44 12.67 2.31
C LEU A 116 -4.65 13.11 1.06
#